data_7e6666d13988d5d1d7e1edd456dc6d4c
#
_entry.id   7e6666d13988d5d1d7e1edd456dc6d4c
#
_cell.length_a   1.000
_cell.length_b   1.000
_cell.length_c   1.000
_cell.angle_alpha   90.00
_cell.angle_beta   90.00
_cell.angle_gamma   90.00
#
_symmetry.space_group_name_H-M   'P 1'
#
loop_
_entity.id
_entity.type
_entity.pdbx_description
1 polymer ?
#
loop_
_entity_poly.entity_id
_entity_poly.type
_entity_poly.pdbx_seq_one_letter_code
_entity_poly.pdbx_strand_id
1 'polypeptide(L)'
;MCGIFFFSPAHSQSKNDSAYIKFKDTKYNFGFVKQGKVVKIEYYFENTGTAPLVISNIEVTCGCTIADFPHYPIKHGESAMILLTFNTKEKYDRQDRTVEVISNASNSPTKLRFKGVILEDKSKQKEK
;
A
#
# COMPACT_ATOMS: atom_id res chain seq x y z
N MET A 1 -29.98 -43.22 -0.71
CA MET A 1 -29.72 -42.82 -0.90
C MET A 1 -29.22 -42.01 -0.71
N CYS A 2 -28.99 -41.64 -0.45
CA CYS A 2 -28.70 -40.87 -0.18
C CYS A 2 -27.61 -40.30 -0.21
N GLY A 3 -27.04 -40.37 0.10
CA GLY A 3 -25.98 -39.82 0.35
C GLY A 3 -25.51 -38.94 -0.37
N ILE A 4 -25.73 -38.69 -0.65
CA ILE A 4 -25.66 -38.14 -1.51
C ILE A 4 -25.19 -36.98 -1.40
N PHE A 5 -25.18 -36.46 -0.97
CA PHE A 5 -25.06 -35.34 -0.97
C PHE A 5 -24.02 -34.73 -0.64
N PHE A 6 -23.70 -34.89 -0.09
CA PHE A 6 -22.86 -34.41 0.50
C PHE A 6 -21.93 -33.63 -0.14
N PHE A 7 -21.24 -33.97 -0.51
CA PHE A 7 -20.36 -33.57 -1.24
C PHE A 7 -20.43 -32.22 -1.73
N SER A 8 -21.25 -31.86 -2.09
CA SER A 8 -21.32 -30.64 -2.68
C SER A 8 -20.72 -29.46 -1.98
N PRO A 9 -20.70 -29.43 -0.76
CA PRO A 9 -20.23 -28.25 -0.07
C PRO A 9 -18.83 -27.84 -0.41
N ALA A 10 -18.00 -28.74 -0.71
CA ALA A 10 -16.64 -28.40 -0.96
C ALA A 10 -16.49 -27.46 -2.13
N HIS A 11 -17.37 -27.60 -3.05
CA HIS A 11 -17.28 -26.76 -4.21
C HIS A 11 -17.58 -25.33 -3.95
N SER A 12 -18.56 -25.08 -3.19
CA SER A 12 -18.92 -23.70 -2.98
C SER A 12 -17.87 -22.98 -2.19
N GLN A 13 -17.09 -23.67 -1.43
CA GLN A 13 -16.08 -22.98 -0.68
C GLN A 13 -15.00 -22.41 -1.53
N SER A 14 -14.63 -23.08 -2.59
CA SER A 14 -13.56 -22.53 -3.40
C SER A 14 -13.96 -21.25 -4.08
N LYS A 15 -15.22 -21.01 -4.27
CA LYS A 15 -15.66 -19.77 -4.87
C LYS A 15 -15.46 -18.58 -3.96
N ASN A 16 -15.38 -18.82 -2.67
CA ASN A 16 -15.23 -17.74 -1.72
C ASN A 16 -13.79 -17.53 -1.28
N ASP A 17 -12.87 -18.32 -1.84
CA ASP A 17 -11.49 -18.14 -1.48
C ASP A 17 -10.90 -16.98 -2.23
N SER A 18 -10.59 -15.94 -1.52
CA SER A 18 -9.90 -14.80 -2.11
C SER A 18 -9.12 -14.10 -1.03
N ALA A 19 -8.03 -13.48 -1.44
CA ALA A 19 -7.27 -12.64 -0.54
C ALA A 19 -7.99 -11.32 -0.37
N TYR A 20 -7.76 -10.68 0.75
CA TYR A 20 -8.31 -9.37 1.02
C TYR A 20 -7.28 -8.58 1.79
N ILE A 21 -6.90 -7.41 1.27
CA ILE A 21 -5.88 -6.62 1.92
C ILE A 21 -6.57 -5.55 2.76
N LYS A 22 -6.33 -5.59 4.06
CA LYS A 22 -6.92 -4.64 4.98
C LYS A 22 -5.82 -3.81 5.60
N PHE A 23 -5.79 -2.53 5.27
CA PHE A 23 -4.80 -1.62 5.81
C PHE A 23 -5.28 -1.06 7.14
N LYS A 24 -4.33 -0.90 8.05
CA LYS A 24 -4.64 -0.25 9.31
C LYS A 24 -5.05 1.19 9.05
N ASP A 25 -4.30 1.88 8.20
CA ASP A 25 -4.63 3.23 7.76
C ASP A 25 -4.25 3.34 6.30
N THR A 26 -5.11 3.96 5.50
CA THR A 26 -4.82 4.18 4.08
C THR A 26 -4.37 5.60 3.80
N LYS A 27 -4.37 6.45 4.82
CA LYS A 27 -3.96 7.84 4.67
C LYS A 27 -2.85 8.15 5.67
N TYR A 28 -1.92 8.96 5.24
CA TYR A 28 -0.82 9.34 6.09
C TYR A 28 -0.52 10.81 5.89
N ASN A 29 -0.33 11.54 7.00
CA ASN A 29 0.05 12.94 6.93
C ASN A 29 1.45 13.04 7.53
N PHE A 30 2.44 13.34 6.67
CA PHE A 30 3.81 13.42 7.16
C PHE A 30 4.14 14.79 7.78
N GLY A 31 3.16 15.69 7.80
CA GLY A 31 3.35 16.97 8.49
C GLY A 31 4.20 17.94 7.70
N PHE A 32 5.03 18.66 8.40
CA PHE A 32 5.94 19.63 7.79
C PHE A 32 7.35 19.07 7.78
N VAL A 33 7.98 19.04 6.61
CA VAL A 33 9.34 18.57 6.49
C VAL A 33 10.12 19.56 5.65
N LYS A 34 11.43 19.62 5.85
CA LYS A 34 12.27 20.50 5.07
C LYS A 34 12.59 19.85 3.73
N GLN A 35 12.68 20.67 2.71
CA GLN A 35 13.05 20.21 1.39
C GLN A 35 14.40 19.50 1.45
N GLY A 36 14.48 18.39 0.73
CA GLY A 36 15.68 17.57 0.73
C GLY A 36 15.61 16.37 1.64
N LYS A 37 14.66 16.36 2.57
CA LYS A 37 14.48 15.23 3.44
C LYS A 37 13.86 14.07 2.70
N VAL A 38 14.20 12.87 3.13
CA VAL A 38 13.58 11.66 2.60
C VAL A 38 12.54 11.23 3.62
N VAL A 39 11.29 11.17 3.19
CA VAL A 39 10.18 10.80 4.06
C VAL A 39 9.89 9.33 3.87
N LYS A 40 9.87 8.58 4.97
CA LYS A 40 9.54 7.16 4.93
C LYS A 40 8.17 6.97 5.54
N ILE A 41 7.30 6.31 4.80
CA ILE A 41 5.91 6.12 5.18
C ILE A 41 5.62 4.65 5.21
N GLU A 42 5.12 4.16 6.34
CA GLU A 42 4.84 2.74 6.53
C GLU A 42 3.34 2.53 6.57
N TYR A 43 2.87 1.64 5.72
CA TYR A 43 1.47 1.25 5.71
C TYR A 43 1.39 -0.21 6.12
N TYR A 44 0.76 -0.47 7.25
CA TYR A 44 0.63 -1.82 7.78
C TYR A 44 -0.69 -2.42 7.30
N PHE A 45 -0.65 -3.69 6.94
CA PHE A 45 -1.84 -4.36 6.46
C PHE A 45 -1.87 -5.80 6.92
N GLU A 46 -3.04 -6.38 6.81
CA GLU A 46 -3.27 -7.78 7.16
C GLU A 46 -4.05 -8.43 6.03
N ASN A 47 -3.76 -9.69 5.76
CA ASN A 47 -4.59 -10.46 4.83
C ASN A 47 -5.75 -11.05 5.62
N THR A 48 -6.92 -10.45 5.49
CA THR A 48 -8.11 -10.93 6.18
C THR A 48 -8.93 -11.86 5.30
N GLY A 49 -8.47 -12.10 4.07
CA GLY A 49 -9.13 -13.06 3.19
C GLY A 49 -8.71 -14.47 3.51
N THR A 50 -9.21 -15.41 2.73
CA THR A 50 -8.95 -16.83 2.97
C THR A 50 -7.87 -17.40 2.06
N ALA A 51 -7.55 -16.73 0.97
CA ALA A 51 -6.48 -17.16 0.07
C ALA A 51 -5.21 -16.36 0.34
N PRO A 52 -4.04 -16.87 -0.04
CA PRO A 52 -2.81 -16.11 0.14
C PRO A 52 -2.82 -14.81 -0.66
N LEU A 53 -2.29 -13.76 -0.06
CA LEU A 53 -2.25 -12.45 -0.68
C LEU A 53 -0.89 -12.25 -1.34
N VAL A 54 -0.90 -11.91 -2.62
CA VAL A 54 0.33 -11.64 -3.36
C VAL A 54 0.22 -10.23 -3.94
N ILE A 55 1.15 -9.36 -3.54
CA ILE A 55 1.22 -8.02 -4.11
C ILE A 55 2.14 -8.10 -5.33
N SER A 56 1.63 -7.67 -6.48
CA SER A 56 2.40 -7.74 -7.71
C SER A 56 3.10 -6.43 -8.05
N ASN A 57 2.51 -5.31 -7.62
CA ASN A 57 3.10 -4.02 -7.97
C ASN A 57 2.47 -2.93 -7.11
N ILE A 58 3.18 -1.82 -6.99
CA ILE A 58 2.61 -0.61 -6.40
C ILE A 58 2.87 0.51 -7.40
N GLU A 59 1.79 1.06 -7.93
CA GLU A 59 1.88 2.10 -8.94
C GLU A 59 1.97 3.45 -8.26
N VAL A 60 3.01 4.19 -8.61
CA VAL A 60 3.23 5.51 -8.06
C VAL A 60 3.10 6.53 -9.19
N THR A 61 2.73 7.76 -8.83
CA THR A 61 2.49 8.79 -9.82
C THR A 61 3.71 9.66 -10.09
N CYS A 62 4.79 9.42 -9.39
CA CYS A 62 5.95 10.29 -9.48
C CYS A 62 7.21 9.47 -9.25
N GLY A 63 8.25 9.74 -10.05
CA GLY A 63 9.53 9.06 -9.86
C GLY A 63 10.22 9.39 -8.56
N CYS A 64 9.64 10.30 -7.78
CA CYS A 64 10.18 10.69 -6.49
C CYS A 64 9.80 9.73 -5.38
N THR A 65 8.98 8.74 -5.66
CA THR A 65 8.50 7.79 -4.66
C THR A 65 8.94 6.38 -5.03
N ILE A 66 9.54 5.69 -4.08
CA ILE A 66 9.94 4.30 -4.24
C ILE A 66 9.11 3.47 -3.27
N ALA A 67 8.58 2.36 -3.77
CA ALA A 67 7.75 1.48 -2.95
C ALA A 67 8.46 0.16 -2.72
N ASP A 68 8.54 -0.24 -1.46
CA ASP A 68 9.03 -1.55 -1.08
C ASP A 68 7.89 -2.34 -0.47
N PHE A 69 7.73 -3.58 -0.90
CA PHE A 69 6.63 -4.40 -0.42
C PHE A 69 7.06 -5.86 -0.42
N PRO A 70 6.36 -6.70 0.35
CA PRO A 70 6.70 -8.13 0.39
C PRO A 70 6.45 -8.78 -0.97
N HIS A 71 7.43 -9.59 -1.41
CA HIS A 71 7.30 -10.31 -2.67
C HIS A 71 6.91 -11.77 -2.45
N TYR A 72 6.63 -12.14 -1.21
CA TYR A 72 6.20 -13.49 -0.85
C TYR A 72 4.71 -13.47 -0.53
N PRO A 73 4.04 -14.62 -0.64
CA PRO A 73 2.62 -14.67 -0.32
C PRO A 73 2.38 -14.43 1.18
N ILE A 74 1.38 -13.64 1.48
CA ILE A 74 1.02 -13.36 2.87
C ILE A 74 -0.21 -14.21 3.18
N LYS A 75 -0.04 -15.11 4.13
CA LYS A 75 -1.09 -16.06 4.45
C LYS A 75 -2.24 -15.41 5.18
N HIS A 76 -3.38 -16.09 5.16
CA HIS A 76 -4.54 -15.63 5.91
C HIS A 76 -4.16 -15.30 7.35
N GLY A 77 -4.54 -14.12 7.79
CA GLY A 77 -4.27 -13.69 9.16
C GLY A 77 -2.91 -13.09 9.40
N GLU A 78 -2.02 -13.17 8.42
CA GLU A 78 -0.68 -12.59 8.59
C GLU A 78 -0.68 -11.13 8.20
N SER A 79 0.22 -10.39 8.83
CA SER A 79 0.37 -8.96 8.60
C SER A 79 1.73 -8.67 7.98
N ALA A 80 1.80 -7.56 7.28
CA ALA A 80 3.04 -7.11 6.68
C ALA A 80 2.97 -5.60 6.49
N MET A 81 3.97 -5.05 5.83
CA MET A 81 4.09 -3.61 5.72
C MET A 81 4.57 -3.22 4.33
N ILE A 82 4.04 -2.12 3.84
CA ILE A 82 4.52 -1.47 2.63
C ILE A 82 5.26 -0.22 3.06
N LEU A 83 6.47 -0.04 2.55
CA LEU A 83 7.27 1.13 2.85
C LEU A 83 7.38 2.01 1.62
N LEU A 84 6.92 3.24 1.73
CA LEU A 84 7.11 4.23 0.67
C LEU A 84 8.22 5.18 1.10
N THR A 85 9.12 5.44 0.17
CA THR A 85 10.21 6.38 0.39
C THR A 85 10.00 7.53 -0.56
N PHE A 86 9.73 8.70 -0.01
CA PHE A 86 9.40 9.89 -0.79
C PHE A 86 10.55 10.90 -0.68
N ASN A 87 11.18 11.16 -1.82
CA ASN A 87 12.30 12.08 -1.88
C ASN A 87 11.78 13.49 -2.17
N THR A 88 12.01 14.40 -1.24
CA THR A 88 11.49 15.75 -1.35
C THR A 88 12.50 16.72 -1.97
N LYS A 89 13.60 16.22 -2.50
CA LYS A 89 14.70 17.08 -2.95
C LYS A 89 14.25 18.18 -3.92
N GLU A 90 13.37 17.83 -4.83
CA GLU A 90 12.90 18.81 -5.82
C GLU A 90 11.43 19.14 -5.63
N LYS A 91 10.91 18.91 -4.45
CA LYS A 91 9.50 19.20 -4.15
C LYS A 91 9.42 20.28 -3.11
N TYR A 92 8.33 21.02 -3.13
CA TYR A 92 8.08 22.03 -2.11
C TYR A 92 6.58 22.28 -2.04
N ASP A 93 6.17 22.94 -0.96
CA ASP A 93 4.77 23.27 -0.73
C ASP A 93 3.94 22.04 -0.46
N ARG A 94 2.64 22.16 -0.58
CA ARG A 94 1.72 21.08 -0.23
C ARG A 94 1.85 19.91 -1.18
N GLN A 95 1.94 18.74 -0.63
CA GLN A 95 1.97 17.50 -1.39
C GLN A 95 0.80 16.63 -1.02
N ASP A 96 0.20 16.01 -2.01
CA ASP A 96 -0.94 15.13 -1.82
C ASP A 96 -0.84 14.07 -2.90
N ARG A 97 -0.42 12.87 -2.50
CA ARG A 97 -0.09 11.82 -3.44
C ARG A 97 -0.88 10.57 -3.17
N THR A 98 -1.22 9.86 -4.23
CA THR A 98 -1.93 8.60 -4.15
C THR A 98 -1.12 7.54 -4.86
N VAL A 99 -1.05 6.35 -4.27
CA VAL A 99 -0.45 5.19 -4.93
C VAL A 99 -1.46 4.07 -4.94
N GLU A 100 -1.31 3.14 -5.86
CA GLU A 100 -2.23 2.01 -5.98
C GLU A 100 -1.49 0.71 -5.76
N VAL A 101 -1.98 -0.08 -4.84
CA VAL A 101 -1.43 -1.39 -4.53
C VAL A 101 -2.15 -2.41 -5.39
N ILE A 102 -1.41 -3.04 -6.29
CA ILE A 102 -1.95 -4.04 -7.20
C ILE A 102 -1.64 -5.42 -6.63
N SER A 103 -2.67 -6.20 -6.43
CA SER A 103 -2.51 -7.52 -5.82
C SER A 103 -3.60 -8.46 -6.33
N ASN A 104 -3.57 -9.69 -5.84
CA ASN A 104 -4.63 -10.64 -6.16
C ASN A 104 -5.81 -10.53 -5.20
N ALA A 105 -5.80 -9.53 -4.33
CA ALA A 105 -6.90 -9.34 -3.40
C ALA A 105 -8.17 -8.94 -4.14
N SER A 106 -9.30 -9.29 -3.57
CA SER A 106 -10.58 -8.94 -4.17
C SER A 106 -10.81 -7.43 -4.18
N ASN A 107 -10.13 -6.70 -3.32
CA ASN A 107 -10.23 -5.25 -3.29
C ASN A 107 -9.04 -4.56 -3.97
N SER A 108 -8.38 -5.23 -4.90
CA SER A 108 -7.33 -4.62 -5.71
C SER A 108 -7.97 -3.89 -6.90
N PRO A 109 -7.42 -2.76 -7.31
CA PRO A 109 -6.30 -2.05 -6.70
C PRO A 109 -6.75 -1.29 -5.46
N THR A 110 -5.87 -1.22 -4.49
CA THR A 110 -6.16 -0.54 -3.24
C THR A 110 -5.37 0.76 -3.19
N LYS A 111 -6.05 1.85 -2.89
CA LYS A 111 -5.41 3.16 -2.92
C LYS A 111 -4.88 3.54 -1.55
N LEU A 112 -3.67 4.07 -1.54
CA LEU A 112 -3.06 4.65 -0.36
C LEU A 112 -2.75 6.10 -0.67
N ARG A 113 -2.86 6.95 0.33
CA ARG A 113 -2.68 8.38 0.13
C ARG A 113 -1.75 8.92 1.20
N PHE A 114 -0.86 9.83 0.81
CA PHE A 114 -0.06 10.53 1.78
C PHE A 114 0.01 12.00 1.40
N LYS A 115 0.10 12.84 2.41
CA LYS A 115 0.13 14.27 2.20
C LYS A 115 0.94 14.93 3.29
N GLY A 116 1.33 16.15 3.02
CA GLY A 116 2.09 16.96 3.97
C GLY A 116 2.55 18.22 3.28
N VAL A 117 3.38 18.99 3.96
CA VAL A 117 3.89 20.25 3.43
C VAL A 117 5.41 20.20 3.48
N ILE A 118 6.03 20.54 2.35
CA ILE A 118 7.48 20.59 2.27
C ILE A 118 7.90 22.05 2.34
N LEU A 119 8.72 22.34 3.34
CA LEU A 119 9.18 23.69 3.56
C LEU A 119 10.39 23.94 2.67
N GLU A 120 10.26 24.94 1.83
CA GLU A 120 11.30 25.26 0.88
C GLU A 120 12.60 25.64 1.57
N ASP A 121 13.73 25.21 1.00
CA ASP A 121 15.03 25.55 1.55
C ASP A 121 15.44 26.90 1.04
N LYS A 122 15.23 27.90 1.86
CA LYS A 122 15.51 29.27 1.44
C LYS A 122 16.98 29.56 1.26
N SER A 123 17.84 28.78 1.87
CA SER A 123 19.26 29.01 1.68
C SER A 123 19.68 28.67 0.26
N LYS A 124 19.00 27.72 -0.38
CA LYS A 124 19.29 27.44 -1.75
C LYS A 124 18.85 28.58 -2.67
N GLN A 125 17.76 29.23 -2.30
CA GLN A 125 17.28 30.34 -3.11
C GLN A 125 18.23 31.51 -3.10
N LYS A 126 18.86 31.75 -1.97
CA LYS A 126 19.75 32.86 -1.87
C LYS A 126 20.98 32.72 -2.76
N GLU A 127 21.30 31.50 -3.10
CA GLU A 127 22.47 31.27 -3.92
C GLU A 127 22.23 31.53 -5.39
N LYS A 128 21.02 31.78 -5.75
CA LYS A 128 20.72 32.13 -7.11
C LYS A 128 20.89 33.60 -7.34
#